data_ff9e5fcdf139a41882d91227d3353715
#
_entry.id   ff9e5fcdf139a41882d91227d3353715
#
_cell.length_a   1.000
_cell.length_b   1.000
_cell.length_c   1.000
_cell.angle_alpha   90.00
_cell.angle_beta   90.00
_cell.angle_gamma   90.00
#
_symmetry.space_group_name_H-M   'P 1'
#
loop_
_entity.id
_entity.type
_entity.pdbx_description
1 polymer ?
#
loop_
_entity_poly.entity_id
_entity_poly.type
_entity_poly.pdbx_seq_one_letter_code
_entity_poly.pdbx_strand_id
1 'polypeptide(L)'
;MEYIKTPTVSEILREEFMEPLGISAYRLAQSINVPVSRVQDILHDRRKITADTSLRLAKFFGVSDRYFLDLQNDIDIRNLKIQLANEIAKIPVCQVG
;
A
#
# COMPACT_ATOMS: atom_id res chain seq x y z
N MET A 1 -22.99 10.12 12.49
CA MET A 1 -22.57 9.08 11.52
C MET A 1 -21.14 8.65 11.82
N GLU A 2 -20.97 7.38 12.05
CA GLU A 2 -19.65 6.85 12.31
C GLU A 2 -18.85 6.79 11.02
N TYR A 3 -17.62 7.32 11.11
CA TYR A 3 -16.69 7.29 9.99
C TYR A 3 -15.76 6.10 10.15
N ILE A 4 -15.88 5.12 9.27
CA ILE A 4 -15.01 3.95 9.27
C ILE A 4 -13.79 4.27 8.44
N LYS A 5 -12.64 4.36 9.10
CA LYS A 5 -11.39 4.66 8.44
C LYS A 5 -10.92 3.46 7.61
N THR A 6 -10.58 3.71 6.35
CA THR A 6 -9.99 2.69 5.49
C THR A 6 -8.62 2.29 6.04
N PRO A 7 -8.32 0.99 6.20
CA PRO A 7 -6.99 0.58 6.64
C PRO A 7 -5.93 0.99 5.61
N THR A 8 -4.72 1.23 6.09
CA THR A 8 -3.58 1.54 5.22
C THR A 8 -2.98 0.24 4.69
N VAL A 9 -2.18 0.34 3.62
CA VAL A 9 -1.48 -0.84 3.10
C VAL A 9 -0.50 -1.40 4.13
N SER A 10 0.09 -0.54 4.96
CA SER A 10 1.00 -0.98 6.03
C SER A 10 0.26 -1.79 7.10
N GLU A 11 -0.94 -1.38 7.46
CA GLU A 11 -1.77 -2.13 8.41
C GLU A 11 -2.13 -3.50 7.85
N ILE A 12 -2.51 -3.56 6.58
CA ILE A 12 -2.86 -4.83 5.92
C ILE A 12 -1.63 -5.74 5.85
N LEU A 13 -0.48 -5.19 5.45
CA LEU A 13 0.76 -5.97 5.41
C LEU A 13 1.10 -6.55 6.78
N ARG A 14 1.01 -5.74 7.82
CA ARG A 14 1.32 -6.16 9.18
C ARG A 14 0.31 -7.17 9.70
N GLU A 15 -0.97 -6.85 9.64
CA GLU A 15 -2.01 -7.61 10.33
C GLU A 15 -2.45 -8.86 9.58
N GLU A 16 -2.47 -8.81 8.25
CA GLU A 16 -2.98 -9.92 7.45
C GLU A 16 -1.89 -10.83 6.89
N PHE A 17 -0.66 -10.35 6.80
CA PHE A 17 0.44 -11.14 6.22
C PHE A 17 1.54 -11.47 7.21
N MET A 18 1.98 -10.49 8.00
CA MET A 18 3.12 -10.71 8.90
C MET A 18 2.72 -11.37 10.21
N GLU A 19 1.72 -10.83 10.88
CA GLU A 19 1.30 -11.36 12.19
C GLU A 19 0.81 -12.80 12.11
N PRO A 20 -0.06 -13.19 11.16
CA PRO A 20 -0.51 -14.59 11.08
C PRO A 20 0.61 -15.59 10.88
N LEU A 21 1.70 -15.17 10.23
CA LEU A 21 2.85 -16.04 9.97
C LEU A 21 3.97 -15.86 10.99
N GLY A 22 3.79 -14.98 11.97
CA GLY A 22 4.80 -14.71 12.97
C GLY A 22 6.09 -14.13 12.39
N ILE A 23 5.99 -13.32 11.33
CA ILE A 23 7.15 -12.78 10.63
C ILE A 23 7.46 -11.38 11.13
N SER A 24 8.69 -11.17 11.60
CA SER A 24 9.17 -9.85 12.00
C SER A 24 9.60 -9.02 10.79
N ALA A 25 9.74 -7.71 10.98
CA ALA A 25 10.26 -6.82 9.94
C ALA A 25 11.65 -7.24 9.48
N TYR A 26 12.50 -7.65 10.43
CA TYR A 26 13.84 -8.11 10.12
C TYR A 26 13.82 -9.36 9.23
N ARG A 27 13.01 -10.35 9.62
CA ARG A 27 12.90 -11.58 8.83
C ARG A 27 12.33 -11.32 7.45
N LEU A 28 11.32 -10.46 7.35
CA LEU A 28 10.74 -10.12 6.05
C LEU A 28 11.79 -9.47 5.15
N ALA A 29 12.54 -8.50 5.69
CA ALA A 29 13.58 -7.81 4.94
C ALA A 29 14.64 -8.79 4.42
N GLN A 30 15.09 -9.71 5.26
CA GLN A 30 16.02 -10.74 4.84
C GLN A 30 15.45 -11.62 3.73
N SER A 31 14.19 -12.02 3.88
CA SER A 31 13.55 -12.95 2.95
C SER A 31 13.34 -12.34 1.56
N ILE A 32 13.07 -11.04 1.50
CA ILE A 32 12.88 -10.34 0.23
C ILE A 32 14.13 -9.60 -0.25
N ASN A 33 15.22 -9.74 0.51
CA ASN A 33 16.55 -9.21 0.16
C ASN A 33 16.57 -7.68 -0.01
N VAL A 34 16.07 -6.99 1.02
CA VAL A 34 16.12 -5.53 1.12
C VAL A 34 16.64 -5.13 2.50
N PRO A 35 17.12 -3.89 2.66
CA PRO A 35 17.48 -3.43 4.01
C PRO A 35 16.27 -3.42 4.95
N VAL A 36 16.48 -3.72 6.22
CA VAL A 36 15.40 -3.73 7.21
C VAL A 36 14.74 -2.35 7.32
N SER A 37 15.51 -1.29 7.10
CA SER A 37 14.98 0.08 7.12
C SER A 37 13.89 0.29 6.08
N ARG A 38 14.00 -0.36 4.91
CA ARG A 38 12.95 -0.27 3.89
C ARG A 38 11.63 -0.83 4.40
N VAL A 39 11.67 -2.00 5.03
CA VAL A 39 10.46 -2.62 5.58
C VAL A 39 9.90 -1.77 6.72
N GLN A 40 10.75 -1.33 7.63
CA GLN A 40 10.32 -0.50 8.75
C GLN A 40 9.70 0.82 8.29
N ASP A 41 10.29 1.45 7.28
CA ASP A 41 9.75 2.70 6.73
C ASP A 41 8.37 2.50 6.10
N ILE A 42 8.17 1.37 5.43
CA ILE A 42 6.85 1.03 4.88
C ILE A 42 5.85 0.79 6.01
N LEU A 43 6.23 0.04 7.04
CA LEU A 43 5.34 -0.27 8.16
C LEU A 43 4.97 0.96 8.98
N HIS A 44 5.80 1.99 8.95
CA HIS A 44 5.55 3.25 9.68
C HIS A 44 5.05 4.37 8.75
N ASP A 45 4.63 4.02 7.55
CA ASP A 45 4.09 4.96 6.56
C ASP A 45 5.04 6.09 6.15
N ARG A 46 6.35 5.85 6.29
CA ARG A 46 7.39 6.79 5.85
C ARG A 46 7.82 6.57 4.41
N ARG A 47 7.41 5.45 3.82
CA ARG A 47 7.80 5.08 2.46
C ARG A 47 6.66 4.33 1.79
N LYS A 48 6.40 4.69 0.55
CA LYS A 48 5.40 3.99 -0.26
C LYS A 48 5.97 2.69 -0.82
N ILE A 49 5.08 1.75 -1.13
CA ILE A 49 5.44 0.53 -1.83
C ILE A 49 5.64 0.87 -3.29
N THR A 50 6.82 0.53 -3.82
CA THR A 50 7.16 0.69 -5.23
C THR A 50 6.92 -0.61 -5.98
N ALA A 51 7.02 -0.57 -7.31
CA ALA A 51 6.91 -1.78 -8.13
C ALA A 51 7.94 -2.83 -7.69
N ASP A 52 9.18 -2.42 -7.41
CA ASP A 52 10.24 -3.32 -6.93
C ASP A 52 9.82 -4.02 -5.64
N THR A 53 9.35 -3.27 -4.66
CA THR A 53 8.94 -3.84 -3.38
C THR A 53 7.71 -4.74 -3.53
N SER A 54 6.76 -4.34 -4.39
CA SER A 54 5.57 -5.14 -4.66
C SER A 54 5.94 -6.52 -5.24
N LEU A 55 6.86 -6.55 -6.20
CA LEU A 55 7.34 -7.80 -6.79
C LEU A 55 7.95 -8.72 -5.74
N ARG A 56 8.77 -8.17 -4.85
CA ARG A 56 9.46 -8.95 -3.83
C ARG A 56 8.50 -9.49 -2.79
N LEU A 57 7.59 -8.65 -2.31
CA LEU A 57 6.56 -9.07 -1.35
C LEU A 57 5.65 -10.13 -1.95
N ALA A 58 5.24 -9.92 -3.21
CA ALA A 58 4.35 -10.85 -3.91
C ALA A 58 4.98 -12.23 -4.06
N LYS A 59 6.26 -12.28 -4.40
CA LYS A 59 6.98 -13.55 -4.52
C LYS A 59 7.01 -14.28 -3.19
N PHE A 60 7.34 -13.55 -2.12
CA PHE A 60 7.46 -14.16 -0.79
C PHE A 60 6.11 -14.65 -0.26
N PHE A 61 5.06 -13.85 -0.41
CA PHE A 61 3.74 -14.20 0.11
C PHE A 61 2.89 -15.03 -0.86
N GLY A 62 3.34 -15.21 -2.09
CA GLY A 62 2.63 -16.03 -3.06
C GLY A 62 1.36 -15.38 -3.61
N VAL A 63 1.39 -14.07 -3.78
CA VAL A 63 0.27 -13.31 -4.37
C VAL A 63 0.71 -12.73 -5.72
N SER A 64 -0.21 -12.05 -6.42
CA SER A 64 0.12 -11.49 -7.73
C SER A 64 1.15 -10.37 -7.61
N ASP A 65 1.95 -10.17 -8.65
CA ASP A 65 3.02 -9.17 -8.70
C ASP A 65 2.55 -7.77 -8.31
N ARG A 66 1.32 -7.44 -8.63
CA ARG A 66 0.74 -6.12 -8.45
C ARG A 66 -0.07 -5.99 -7.17
N TYR A 67 -0.20 -7.06 -6.40
CA TYR A 67 -1.15 -7.10 -5.30
C TYR A 67 -0.98 -5.92 -4.34
N PHE A 68 0.22 -5.74 -3.81
CA PHE A 68 0.46 -4.70 -2.80
C PHE A 68 0.45 -3.29 -3.41
N LEU A 69 0.95 -3.16 -4.63
CA LEU A 69 0.96 -1.87 -5.31
C LEU A 69 -0.47 -1.43 -5.66
N ASP A 70 -1.28 -2.35 -6.21
CA ASP A 70 -2.67 -2.05 -6.54
C ASP A 70 -3.48 -1.73 -5.29
N LEU A 71 -3.27 -2.48 -4.21
CA LEU A 71 -3.94 -2.23 -2.93
C LEU A 71 -3.61 -0.83 -2.41
N GLN A 72 -2.33 -0.47 -2.43
CA GLN A 72 -1.88 0.86 -2.01
C GLN A 72 -2.53 1.95 -2.86
N ASN A 73 -2.49 1.77 -4.18
CA ASN A 73 -3.04 2.75 -5.10
C ASN A 73 -4.56 2.89 -4.93
N ASP A 74 -5.27 1.80 -4.73
CA ASP A 74 -6.72 1.83 -4.50
C ASP A 74 -7.06 2.61 -3.24
N ILE A 75 -6.32 2.38 -2.16
CA ILE A 75 -6.52 3.08 -0.91
C ILE A 75 -6.22 4.57 -1.08
N ASP A 76 -5.09 4.90 -1.71
CA ASP A 76 -4.70 6.29 -1.95
C ASP A 76 -5.72 7.03 -2.82
N ILE A 77 -6.19 6.39 -3.88
CA ILE A 77 -7.19 6.99 -4.77
C ILE A 77 -8.49 7.24 -4.02
N ARG A 78 -8.93 6.28 -3.23
CA ARG A 78 -10.17 6.43 -2.44
C ARG A 78 -10.08 7.61 -1.48
N ASN A 79 -8.96 7.71 -0.76
CA ASN A 79 -8.76 8.78 0.20
C ASN A 79 -8.66 10.15 -0.49
N LEU A 80 -7.93 10.22 -1.60
CA LEU A 80 -7.77 11.45 -2.36
C LEU A 80 -9.07 11.91 -3.01
N LYS A 81 -9.91 10.99 -3.46
CA LYS A 81 -11.22 11.36 -4.00
C LYS A 81 -12.06 12.10 -2.97
N ILE A 82 -11.98 11.69 -1.72
CA ILE A 82 -12.68 12.37 -0.63
C ILE A 82 -12.06 13.72 -0.36
N GLN A 83 -10.74 13.77 -0.20
CA GLN A 83 -10.01 14.99 0.10
C GLN A 83 -10.15 16.06 -0.99
N LEU A 84 -10.09 15.64 -2.23
CA LEU A 84 -10.03 16.52 -3.39
C LEU A 84 -11.38 16.66 -4.09
N ALA A 85 -12.46 16.19 -3.50
CA ALA A 85 -13.77 16.15 -4.16
C ALA A 85 -14.16 17.49 -4.76
N ASN A 86 -14.01 18.59 -4.00
CA ASN A 86 -14.38 19.92 -4.47
C ASN A 86 -13.48 20.40 -5.61
N GLU A 87 -12.20 20.10 -5.53
CA GLU A 87 -11.24 20.51 -6.56
C GLU A 87 -11.43 19.73 -7.85
N ILE A 88 -11.64 18.42 -7.72
CA ILE A 88 -11.86 17.57 -8.89
C ILE A 88 -13.16 17.94 -9.60
N ALA A 89 -14.21 18.30 -8.84
CA ALA A 89 -15.48 18.71 -9.42
C ALA A 89 -15.36 19.96 -10.31
N LYS A 90 -14.33 20.77 -10.08
CA LYS A 90 -14.08 21.98 -10.88
C LYS A 90 -13.32 21.70 -12.18
N ILE A 91 -12.76 20.50 -12.32
CA ILE A 91 -12.01 20.13 -13.52
C ILE A 91 -13.00 19.69 -14.60
N PRO A 92 -13.04 20.41 -15.74
CA PRO A 92 -13.95 20.01 -16.81
C PRO A 92 -13.41 18.81 -17.58
N VAL A 93 -14.33 18.03 -18.12
CA VAL A 93 -13.95 16.96 -19.02
C VAL A 93 -13.53 17.59 -20.34
N CYS A 94 -12.38 17.18 -20.87
CA CYS A 94 -11.93 17.64 -22.17
C CYS A 94 -12.88 17.14 -23.26
N GLN A 95 -13.40 18.07 -24.05
CA GLN A 95 -14.26 17.71 -25.17
C GLN A 95 -13.43 17.63 -26.43
N VAL A 96 -13.36 16.43 -26.98
CA VAL A 96 -12.69 16.18 -28.24
C VAL A 96 -13.78 16.17 -29.32
N GLY A 97 -13.85 17.29 -30.00
CA GLY A 97 -14.92 17.45 -30.91
C GLY A 97 -14.70 17.33 -32.31
#